data_bcda805c5af4253ed96b82a0f3893c1e
#
_entry.id   bcda805c5af4253ed96b82a0f3893c1e
#
_cell.length_a   1.000
_cell.length_b   1.000
_cell.length_c   1.000
_cell.angle_alpha   90.00
_cell.angle_beta   90.00
_cell.angle_gamma   90.00
#
_symmetry.space_group_name_H-M   'P 1'
#
loop_
_entity.id
_entity.type
_entity.pdbx_description
1 polymer ?
#
loop_
_entity_poly.entity_id
_entity_poly.type
_entity_poly.pdbx_seq_one_letter_code
_entity_poly.pdbx_strand_id
1 'polypeptide(L)'
;MSKEGAAGGHVRHFNVSYIMKETIGTKEGQNPHEERCEYITQTPIAGSQKVYITSATDARVRVPMRKIAMSPTELEGRTPVENAPLYVYDTSGPFTDPDIPVDVTRGIPRIREEWILERGDTEELETLSSEYGRMRLADKQLDSLRFPHVSSRPHRAKAGARVTQRQYAQQGIVTPEMEFVAVRENQNFAAMHDAYGRGAMPTPITGEFVRQEIAAGRAIIPANINHPESEPMIIGRNFLTKINANIGNSAITSGIHEEVEKAVWAFRWGADTVMDLSTGDNIHETREWIIRNSPVPIGTVPLYQALEKVRGDVEALSWEIYRDTIIEQAEQGVDYFTIHAGVRKSYIPLTLKRLTGIVSRGGAIMAKWCMLHNAENFLYTHFNEICEVLTAYDVAVSLGDGLRPGSIADGNDEAQFAELDTLGELTQIAWAKGVQVMIEGPGHVPMQKVKVNATREQQVCADAPFYTLGPLVTDIAPGYDHITSAIGGALIGWAGTAMLCYVTPKEHLGLPNPNDVKEGVITYKLTAHAVDIAKEHPSAAYRDNAMSKARFEFRWEDQFHIGLDPDRARAYHDETLPQESGKKQHFCSMCGKKFCSMRTSQQVKELAEKGC
;
A
#
# COMPACT_ATOMS: atom_id res chain seq x y z
N MET A 1 -10.00 -61.47 27.31
CA MET A 1 -9.22 -62.13 26.25
C MET A 1 -9.30 -61.21 25.04
N SER A 2 -8.27 -60.43 24.88
CA SER A 2 -7.17 -60.41 23.88
C SER A 2 -7.62 -59.95 22.50
N LYS A 3 -7.08 -58.99 21.90
CA LYS A 3 -5.82 -58.33 21.54
C LYS A 3 -6.14 -57.28 20.45
N GLU A 4 -5.77 -56.06 20.62
CA GLU A 4 -4.72 -55.30 19.96
C GLU A 4 -4.62 -55.36 18.43
N GLY A 5 -4.63 -54.19 17.82
CA GLY A 5 -4.25 -53.92 16.45
C GLY A 5 -4.24 -52.41 16.19
N ALA A 6 -3.21 -51.71 16.68
CA ALA A 6 -2.93 -50.31 16.39
C ALA A 6 -2.34 -50.18 14.98
N ALA A 7 -2.91 -49.33 14.13
CA ALA A 7 -2.26 -48.83 12.93
C ALA A 7 -1.96 -47.34 13.12
N GLY A 8 -0.69 -47.04 13.42
CA GLY A 8 -0.16 -45.69 13.53
C GLY A 8 -0.02 -45.07 12.12
N GLY A 9 -0.81 -44.07 11.85
CA GLY A 9 -0.61 -43.18 10.72
C GLY A 9 0.44 -42.12 11.08
N HIS A 10 1.61 -42.19 10.50
CA HIS A 10 2.63 -41.16 10.57
C HIS A 10 2.12 -39.91 9.81
N VAL A 11 1.69 -38.90 10.57
CA VAL A 11 1.58 -37.54 10.06
C VAL A 11 3.00 -36.99 9.88
N ARG A 12 3.48 -36.94 8.66
CA ARG A 12 4.74 -36.26 8.35
C ARG A 12 4.49 -34.74 8.48
N HIS A 13 4.98 -34.17 9.55
CA HIS A 13 5.17 -32.74 9.64
C HIS A 13 6.14 -32.30 8.54
N PHE A 14 5.63 -31.64 7.51
CA PHE A 14 6.47 -30.96 6.53
C PHE A 14 7.10 -29.74 7.20
N ASN A 15 8.40 -29.82 7.37
CA ASN A 15 9.21 -28.78 7.98
C ASN A 15 9.45 -27.68 6.95
N VAL A 16 8.70 -26.56 7.06
CA VAL A 16 8.78 -25.37 6.19
C VAL A 16 10.16 -24.69 6.25
N SER A 17 11.02 -25.10 7.19
CA SER A 17 12.38 -24.58 7.34
C SER A 17 13.36 -25.00 6.23
N TYR A 18 12.99 -25.87 5.31
CA TYR A 18 13.90 -26.35 4.25
C TYR A 18 13.95 -25.44 3.01
N ILE A 19 12.92 -24.64 2.77
CA ILE A 19 12.87 -23.74 1.60
C ILE A 19 13.66 -22.44 1.85
N MET A 20 13.87 -22.04 3.10
CA MET A 20 14.67 -20.84 3.45
C MET A 20 16.19 -21.09 3.46
N LYS A 21 16.67 -22.33 3.43
CA LYS A 21 18.11 -22.62 3.55
C LYS A 21 18.89 -22.61 2.24
N GLU A 22 18.25 -22.63 1.09
CA GLU A 22 18.96 -22.63 -0.21
C GLU A 22 19.23 -21.23 -0.81
N THR A 23 18.72 -20.16 -0.17
CA THR A 23 18.95 -18.78 -0.66
C THR A 23 19.86 -17.94 0.27
N ILE A 24 20.34 -18.50 1.38
CA ILE A 24 21.23 -17.80 2.31
C ILE A 24 22.49 -18.64 2.53
N GLY A 25 23.55 -18.28 1.81
CA GLY A 25 24.89 -18.83 2.07
C GLY A 25 25.44 -18.28 3.38
N THR A 26 25.33 -19.01 4.48
CA THR A 26 25.95 -18.65 5.75
C THR A 26 27.47 -18.86 5.71
N LYS A 27 28.25 -17.80 5.87
CA LYS A 27 29.67 -17.89 6.28
C LYS A 27 29.71 -18.02 7.80
N GLU A 28 30.29 -19.12 8.31
CA GLU A 28 30.52 -19.31 9.74
C GLU A 28 31.52 -18.26 10.27
N GLY A 29 31.12 -17.46 11.24
CA GLY A 29 32.03 -16.63 12.03
C GLY A 29 31.64 -15.17 12.32
N GLN A 30 30.44 -14.69 11.94
CA GLN A 30 30.00 -13.32 12.21
C GLN A 30 28.77 -13.27 13.15
N ASN A 31 28.60 -12.15 13.83
CA ASN A 31 27.56 -11.92 14.83
C ASN A 31 26.17 -12.04 14.21
N PRO A 32 25.26 -12.91 14.70
CA PRO A 32 23.96 -13.15 14.05
C PRO A 32 23.07 -11.92 13.87
N HIS A 33 23.36 -10.82 14.54
CA HIS A 33 22.61 -9.56 14.44
C HIS A 33 23.14 -8.63 13.35
N GLU A 34 24.39 -8.71 12.92
CA GLU A 34 24.95 -7.90 11.84
C GLU A 34 24.69 -8.47 10.45
N GLU A 35 24.59 -9.80 10.32
CA GLU A 35 24.38 -10.46 9.00
C GLU A 35 22.95 -10.33 8.44
N ARG A 36 21.93 -10.04 9.26
CA ARG A 36 20.53 -9.98 8.79
C ARG A 36 20.18 -8.74 7.98
N CYS A 37 20.90 -7.64 8.15
CA CYS A 37 20.61 -6.38 7.44
C CYS A 37 21.22 -6.30 6.02
N GLU A 38 22.27 -7.07 5.70
CA GLU A 38 22.97 -6.97 4.41
C GLU A 38 22.21 -7.61 3.22
N TYR A 39 21.18 -8.44 3.44
CA TYR A 39 20.57 -9.26 2.37
C TYR A 39 19.05 -9.13 2.23
N ILE A 40 18.50 -7.94 2.41
CA ILE A 40 17.11 -7.69 1.99
C ILE A 40 17.08 -7.73 0.47
N THR A 41 16.54 -8.79 -0.07
CA THR A 41 16.54 -9.29 -1.44
C THR A 41 16.68 -8.25 -2.55
N GLN A 42 17.79 -8.28 -3.26
CA GLN A 42 18.07 -7.43 -4.43
C GLN A 42 17.63 -8.06 -5.76
N THR A 43 17.01 -9.23 -5.76
CA THR A 43 16.58 -9.88 -6.99
C THR A 43 15.17 -9.47 -7.39
N PRO A 44 14.93 -9.11 -8.66
CA PRO A 44 13.57 -8.91 -9.18
C PRO A 44 12.69 -10.15 -8.95
N ILE A 45 11.37 -9.96 -8.98
CA ILE A 45 10.43 -11.10 -9.00
C ILE A 45 10.71 -11.96 -10.23
N ALA A 46 10.62 -13.28 -10.08
CA ALA A 46 10.96 -14.27 -11.11
C ALA A 46 10.36 -13.92 -12.49
N GLY A 47 11.15 -14.07 -13.54
CA GLY A 47 10.75 -13.78 -14.92
C GLY A 47 10.66 -12.32 -15.30
N SER A 48 11.13 -11.42 -14.44
CA SER A 48 11.13 -9.98 -14.73
C SER A 48 12.48 -9.34 -14.47
N GLN A 49 12.67 -8.16 -15.04
CA GLN A 49 13.82 -7.30 -14.81
C GLN A 49 13.34 -5.87 -14.55
N LYS A 50 14.08 -5.13 -13.73
CA LYS A 50 13.82 -3.71 -13.51
C LYS A 50 14.28 -2.91 -14.72
N VAL A 51 13.43 -2.00 -15.17
CA VAL A 51 13.74 -1.02 -16.22
C VAL A 51 13.16 0.33 -15.83
N TYR A 52 13.68 1.41 -16.40
CA TYR A 52 13.17 2.76 -16.12
C TYR A 52 12.57 3.36 -17.38
N ILE A 53 11.39 3.96 -17.25
CA ILE A 53 10.74 4.75 -18.30
C ILE A 53 10.94 6.22 -17.95
N THR A 54 11.58 6.94 -18.85
CA THR A 54 11.79 8.39 -18.69
C THR A 54 10.57 9.15 -19.20
N SER A 55 10.16 10.19 -18.47
CA SER A 55 9.09 11.09 -18.93
C SER A 55 9.51 11.77 -20.24
N ALA A 56 8.55 11.97 -21.13
CA ALA A 56 8.75 12.71 -22.38
C ALA A 56 8.88 14.23 -22.16
N THR A 57 8.38 14.74 -21.04
CA THR A 57 8.33 16.17 -20.70
C THR A 57 9.45 16.61 -19.76
N ASP A 58 9.96 15.69 -18.90
CA ASP A 58 11.07 15.95 -17.98
C ASP A 58 12.02 14.75 -17.91
N ALA A 59 13.20 14.87 -18.49
CA ALA A 59 14.20 13.80 -18.57
C ALA A 59 14.76 13.36 -17.20
N ARG A 60 14.59 14.15 -16.13
CA ARG A 60 14.98 13.81 -14.75
C ARG A 60 14.00 12.82 -14.12
N VAL A 61 12.76 12.79 -14.61
CA VAL A 61 11.71 11.89 -14.13
C VAL A 61 11.89 10.51 -14.79
N ARG A 62 12.39 9.55 -14.00
CA ARG A 62 12.63 8.17 -14.41
C ARG A 62 11.83 7.24 -13.50
N VAL A 63 10.89 6.51 -14.08
CA VAL A 63 9.90 5.71 -13.34
C VAL A 63 10.24 4.23 -13.47
N PRO A 64 10.45 3.51 -12.33
CA PRO A 64 10.79 2.09 -12.36
C PRO A 64 9.60 1.23 -12.78
N MET A 65 9.87 0.29 -13.68
CA MET A 65 8.91 -0.72 -14.11
C MET A 65 9.52 -2.11 -14.01
N ARG A 66 8.69 -3.06 -13.74
CA ARG A 66 8.97 -4.48 -13.94
C ARG A 66 8.64 -4.83 -15.38
N LYS A 67 9.68 -5.11 -16.20
CA LYS A 67 9.53 -5.66 -17.55
C LYS A 67 9.50 -7.18 -17.45
N ILE A 68 8.36 -7.78 -17.82
CA ILE A 68 8.15 -9.23 -17.86
C ILE A 68 8.39 -9.68 -19.30
N ALA A 69 9.46 -10.45 -19.51
CA ALA A 69 9.76 -11.02 -20.81
C ALA A 69 8.75 -12.13 -21.15
N MET A 70 8.40 -12.24 -22.43
CA MET A 70 7.44 -13.22 -22.93
C MET A 70 8.13 -14.17 -23.89
N SER A 71 7.82 -15.46 -23.80
CA SER A 71 8.30 -16.47 -24.75
C SER A 71 7.62 -16.33 -26.11
N PRO A 72 8.30 -16.67 -27.22
CA PRO A 72 7.66 -16.74 -28.53
C PRO A 72 6.50 -17.75 -28.54
N THR A 73 5.49 -17.47 -29.37
CA THR A 73 4.42 -18.44 -29.68
C THR A 73 4.92 -19.43 -30.70
N GLU A 74 5.03 -20.69 -30.33
CA GLU A 74 5.39 -21.78 -31.20
C GLU A 74 4.24 -22.10 -32.19
N LEU A 75 4.54 -22.13 -33.49
CA LEU A 75 3.58 -22.46 -34.54
C LEU A 75 4.10 -23.68 -35.32
N GLU A 76 3.27 -24.73 -35.41
CA GLU A 76 3.65 -25.96 -36.11
C GLU A 76 4.00 -25.68 -37.60
N GLY A 77 5.23 -26.00 -38.00
CA GLY A 77 5.72 -25.79 -39.35
C GLY A 77 5.93 -24.33 -39.78
N ARG A 78 5.91 -23.37 -38.87
CA ARG A 78 6.15 -21.94 -39.14
C ARG A 78 7.20 -21.37 -38.19
N THR A 79 7.74 -20.21 -38.56
CA THR A 79 8.62 -19.45 -37.64
C THR A 79 7.85 -19.03 -36.40
N PRO A 80 8.41 -19.21 -35.18
CA PRO A 80 7.80 -18.71 -33.94
C PRO A 80 7.54 -17.20 -34.03
N VAL A 81 6.45 -16.77 -33.40
CA VAL A 81 6.07 -15.36 -33.38
C VAL A 81 6.43 -14.78 -32.00
N GLU A 82 7.26 -13.72 -32.03
CA GLU A 82 7.65 -13.00 -30.81
C GLU A 82 6.45 -12.37 -30.12
N ASN A 83 6.46 -12.37 -28.79
CA ASN A 83 5.46 -11.71 -27.95
C ASN A 83 6.06 -10.47 -27.29
N ALA A 84 5.32 -9.37 -27.31
CA ALA A 84 5.74 -8.14 -26.63
C ALA A 84 5.88 -8.35 -25.11
N PRO A 85 6.88 -7.75 -24.46
CA PRO A 85 6.99 -7.80 -23.00
C PRO A 85 5.86 -7.01 -22.34
N LEU A 86 5.52 -7.38 -21.11
CA LEU A 86 4.62 -6.60 -20.26
C LEU A 86 5.42 -5.63 -19.40
N TYR A 87 4.80 -4.49 -19.10
CA TYR A 87 5.33 -3.50 -18.15
C TYR A 87 4.33 -3.29 -17.04
N VAL A 88 4.78 -3.39 -15.79
CA VAL A 88 4.00 -3.07 -14.60
C VAL A 88 4.85 -2.24 -13.66
N TYR A 89 4.23 -1.29 -12.95
CA TYR A 89 4.96 -0.47 -11.99
C TYR A 89 5.61 -1.33 -10.91
N ASP A 90 6.84 -0.98 -10.53
CA ASP A 90 7.62 -1.70 -9.51
C ASP A 90 7.74 -0.89 -8.23
N THR A 91 6.96 -1.24 -7.22
CA THR A 91 6.92 -0.56 -5.91
C THR A 91 8.15 -0.81 -5.04
N SER A 92 9.05 -1.70 -5.45
CA SER A 92 10.19 -2.10 -4.62
C SER A 92 11.34 -1.09 -4.59
N GLY A 93 11.23 0.04 -5.31
CA GLY A 93 12.30 1.03 -5.38
C GLY A 93 13.63 0.41 -5.78
N PRO A 94 14.75 0.75 -5.15
CA PRO A 94 16.05 0.21 -5.48
C PRO A 94 16.27 -1.25 -5.01
N PHE A 95 15.41 -1.82 -4.15
CA PHE A 95 15.62 -3.15 -3.57
C PHE A 95 15.63 -4.30 -4.56
N THR A 96 15.15 -4.10 -5.78
CA THR A 96 15.19 -5.09 -6.86
C THR A 96 15.99 -4.62 -8.07
N ASP A 97 16.80 -3.57 -7.90
CA ASP A 97 17.69 -3.06 -8.94
C ASP A 97 19.09 -3.64 -8.73
N PRO A 98 19.59 -4.50 -9.66
CA PRO A 98 20.91 -5.12 -9.52
C PRO A 98 22.06 -4.11 -9.64
N ASP A 99 21.81 -2.94 -10.21
CA ASP A 99 22.82 -1.89 -10.42
C ASP A 99 22.94 -0.92 -9.24
N ILE A 100 22.00 -0.99 -8.26
CA ILE A 100 21.99 -0.12 -7.08
C ILE A 100 22.20 -0.98 -5.82
N PRO A 101 23.40 -0.96 -5.23
CA PRO A 101 23.62 -1.63 -3.95
C PRO A 101 22.83 -0.91 -2.84
N VAL A 102 21.99 -1.63 -2.13
CA VAL A 102 21.21 -1.10 -1.01
C VAL A 102 21.84 -1.53 0.30
N ASP A 103 22.23 -0.53 1.11
CA ASP A 103 22.63 -0.69 2.50
C ASP A 103 21.57 -0.02 3.38
N VAL A 104 20.77 -0.83 4.07
CA VAL A 104 19.64 -0.34 4.90
C VAL A 104 20.11 0.59 6.04
N THR A 105 21.38 0.55 6.42
CA THR A 105 21.94 1.48 7.43
C THR A 105 22.22 2.87 6.85
N ARG A 106 22.30 2.99 5.53
CA ARG A 106 22.52 4.25 4.80
C ARG A 106 21.25 4.82 4.19
N GLY A 107 20.20 4.00 4.09
CA GLY A 107 18.96 4.34 3.42
C GLY A 107 19.07 4.23 1.90
N ILE A 108 17.97 4.58 1.23
CA ILE A 108 17.85 4.51 -0.22
C ILE A 108 18.07 5.87 -0.89
N PRO A 109 18.27 5.92 -2.24
CA PRO A 109 18.49 7.18 -2.96
C PRO A 109 17.37 8.20 -2.79
N ARG A 110 17.73 9.46 -2.61
CA ARG A 110 16.82 10.60 -2.40
C ARG A 110 16.40 11.21 -3.74
N ILE A 111 15.55 10.53 -4.47
CA ILE A 111 15.20 10.85 -5.86
C ILE A 111 14.46 12.17 -6.04
N ARG A 112 13.77 12.69 -5.01
CA ARG A 112 12.99 13.93 -5.06
C ARG A 112 13.73 15.15 -4.50
N GLU A 113 14.93 14.98 -3.96
CA GLU A 113 15.64 16.06 -3.27
C GLU A 113 15.86 17.29 -4.18
N GLU A 114 16.39 17.06 -5.38
CA GLU A 114 16.61 18.13 -6.35
C GLU A 114 15.31 18.85 -6.72
N TRP A 115 14.21 18.10 -6.95
CA TRP A 115 12.90 18.68 -7.28
C TRP A 115 12.35 19.57 -6.17
N ILE A 116 12.55 19.18 -4.90
CA ILE A 116 12.10 19.92 -3.72
C ILE A 116 12.91 21.21 -3.58
N LEU A 117 14.24 21.14 -3.69
CA LEU A 117 15.13 22.28 -3.50
C LEU A 117 15.02 23.31 -4.59
N GLU A 118 14.85 22.91 -5.86
CA GLU A 118 14.70 23.81 -7.01
C GLU A 118 13.48 24.73 -6.91
N ARG A 119 12.41 24.33 -6.22
CA ARG A 119 11.23 25.18 -5.99
C ARG A 119 11.55 26.44 -5.18
N GLY A 120 12.59 26.38 -4.35
CA GLY A 120 13.10 27.54 -3.61
C GLY A 120 12.17 28.10 -2.53
N ASP A 121 11.11 27.36 -2.18
CA ASP A 121 10.05 27.77 -1.23
C ASP A 121 10.17 27.11 0.14
N THR A 122 11.22 26.32 0.35
CA THR A 122 11.58 25.68 1.63
C THR A 122 12.81 26.31 2.26
N GLU A 123 12.94 26.15 3.57
CA GLU A 123 14.12 26.49 4.36
C GLU A 123 14.58 25.30 5.19
N GLU A 124 15.89 25.10 5.32
CA GLU A 124 16.48 24.11 6.21
C GLU A 124 16.38 24.60 7.67
N LEU A 125 15.96 23.71 8.57
CA LEU A 125 15.87 24.03 9.99
C LEU A 125 17.25 23.92 10.66
N GLU A 126 17.61 24.90 11.50
CA GLU A 126 18.85 24.83 12.30
C GLU A 126 18.79 23.68 13.34
N THR A 127 17.62 23.47 13.92
CA THR A 127 17.34 22.40 14.90
C THR A 127 15.92 21.89 14.70
N LEU A 128 15.59 20.69 15.23
CA LEU A 128 14.22 20.20 15.26
C LEU A 128 13.28 21.17 16.00
N SER A 129 12.09 21.40 15.47
CA SER A 129 11.08 22.24 16.13
C SER A 129 10.40 21.48 17.27
N SER A 130 10.24 20.15 17.15
CA SER A 130 9.68 19.29 18.20
C SER A 130 10.58 19.25 19.44
N GLU A 131 9.98 19.47 20.62
CA GLU A 131 10.69 19.34 21.90
C GLU A 131 11.07 17.87 22.17
N TYR A 132 10.15 16.96 21.93
CA TYR A 132 10.39 15.52 22.08
C TYR A 132 11.49 15.04 21.14
N GLY A 133 11.47 15.46 19.87
CA GLY A 133 12.51 15.13 18.89
C GLY A 133 13.90 15.58 19.36
N ARG A 134 14.03 16.83 19.89
CA ARG A 134 15.28 17.32 20.46
C ARG A 134 15.72 16.50 21.67
N MET A 135 14.79 16.14 22.56
CA MET A 135 15.06 15.31 23.74
C MET A 135 15.59 13.93 23.32
N ARG A 136 14.94 13.28 22.34
CA ARG A 136 15.39 11.98 21.81
C ARG A 136 16.79 12.08 21.22
N LEU A 137 17.11 13.13 20.44
CA LEU A 137 18.45 13.34 19.88
C LEU A 137 19.51 13.58 20.93
N ALA A 138 19.19 14.18 22.07
CA ALA A 138 20.14 14.44 23.16
C ALA A 138 20.44 13.21 24.03
N ASP A 139 19.58 12.20 24.02
CA ASP A 139 19.73 11.01 24.85
C ASP A 139 20.72 10.01 24.24
N LYS A 140 21.92 9.95 24.81
CA LYS A 140 23.01 9.04 24.37
C LYS A 140 22.69 7.54 24.54
N GLN A 141 21.71 7.18 25.35
CA GLN A 141 21.34 5.77 25.52
C GLN A 141 20.67 5.22 24.25
N LEU A 142 20.16 6.10 23.40
CA LEU A 142 19.47 5.77 22.15
C LEU A 142 20.43 5.72 20.95
N ASP A 143 21.73 6.03 21.11
CA ASP A 143 22.68 6.10 19.98
C ASP A 143 22.73 4.80 19.16
N SER A 144 22.58 3.65 19.79
CA SER A 144 22.57 2.33 19.12
C SER A 144 21.27 2.01 18.37
N LEU A 145 20.21 2.74 18.64
CA LEU A 145 18.89 2.55 18.00
C LEU A 145 18.65 3.54 16.85
N ARG A 146 19.39 4.65 16.84
CA ARG A 146 19.22 5.69 15.83
C ARG A 146 19.65 5.22 14.46
N PHE A 147 18.96 5.73 13.44
CA PHE A 147 19.43 5.60 12.07
C PHE A 147 20.80 6.31 11.93
N PRO A 148 21.86 5.58 11.53
CA PRO A 148 23.24 6.10 11.68
C PRO A 148 23.61 7.20 10.69
N HIS A 149 22.92 7.28 9.54
CA HIS A 149 23.28 8.15 8.43
C HIS A 149 22.15 9.11 8.03
N VAL A 150 21.57 9.85 9.00
CA VAL A 150 20.67 10.97 8.68
C VAL A 150 21.50 12.03 7.95
N SER A 151 21.31 12.15 6.65
CA SER A 151 22.18 12.93 5.77
C SER A 151 21.83 14.43 5.68
N SER A 152 20.66 14.83 6.18
CA SER A 152 20.21 16.23 6.10
C SER A 152 19.36 16.60 7.29
N ARG A 153 19.33 17.91 7.59
CA ARG A 153 18.37 18.51 8.51
C ARG A 153 17.00 18.60 7.84
N PRO A 154 15.91 18.59 8.61
CA PRO A 154 14.58 18.73 8.03
C PRO A 154 14.41 20.11 7.39
N HIS A 155 13.60 20.13 6.35
CA HIS A 155 13.13 21.34 5.68
C HIS A 155 11.69 21.67 6.11
N ARG A 156 11.34 22.94 6.01
CA ARG A 156 10.00 23.46 6.24
C ARG A 156 9.69 24.51 5.19
N ALA A 157 8.41 24.74 4.90
CA ALA A 157 7.99 25.87 4.08
C ALA A 157 8.50 27.20 4.65
N LYS A 158 9.02 28.08 3.80
CA LYS A 158 9.36 29.47 4.16
C LYS A 158 8.15 30.21 4.70
N ALA A 159 8.35 31.23 5.51
CA ALA A 159 7.27 32.03 6.05
C ALA A 159 6.32 32.54 4.95
N GLY A 160 5.04 32.21 5.06
CA GLY A 160 4.00 32.56 4.09
C GLY A 160 3.92 31.66 2.85
N ALA A 161 4.84 30.71 2.65
CA ALA A 161 4.75 29.70 1.59
C ALA A 161 3.89 28.51 2.02
N ARG A 162 3.36 27.79 1.02
CA ARG A 162 2.70 26.48 1.15
C ARG A 162 3.28 25.56 0.10
N VAL A 163 3.83 24.43 0.54
CA VAL A 163 4.62 23.51 -0.30
C VAL A 163 3.86 22.25 -0.72
N THR A 164 2.52 22.27 -0.63
CA THR A 164 1.72 21.08 -0.93
C THR A 164 1.50 20.89 -2.43
N GLN A 165 1.41 19.65 -2.89
CA GLN A 165 1.06 19.32 -4.27
C GLN A 165 -0.27 19.98 -4.69
N ARG A 166 -1.23 20.08 -3.74
CA ARG A 166 -2.49 20.78 -3.99
C ARG A 166 -2.29 22.27 -4.28
N GLN A 167 -1.41 22.94 -3.53
CA GLN A 167 -1.13 24.36 -3.74
C GLN A 167 -0.50 24.60 -5.12
N TYR A 168 0.48 23.78 -5.52
CA TYR A 168 1.07 23.86 -6.86
C TYR A 168 0.03 23.60 -7.96
N ALA A 169 -0.80 22.57 -7.77
CA ALA A 169 -1.85 22.22 -8.72
C ALA A 169 -2.87 23.36 -8.92
N GLN A 170 -3.27 24.05 -7.85
CA GLN A 170 -4.17 25.21 -7.89
C GLN A 170 -3.54 26.43 -8.57
N GLN A 171 -2.22 26.55 -8.51
CA GLN A 171 -1.46 27.59 -9.22
C GLN A 171 -1.24 27.27 -10.71
N GLY A 172 -1.71 26.12 -11.19
CA GLY A 172 -1.50 25.67 -12.57
C GLY A 172 -0.14 25.05 -12.83
N ILE A 173 0.61 24.70 -11.79
CA ILE A 173 1.95 24.13 -11.89
C ILE A 173 1.84 22.60 -11.95
N VAL A 174 2.39 21.99 -13.00
CA VAL A 174 2.65 20.55 -13.08
C VAL A 174 4.03 20.30 -12.48
N THR A 175 4.06 19.58 -11.37
CA THR A 175 5.32 19.24 -10.66
C THR A 175 5.97 17.99 -11.25
N PRO A 176 7.27 17.74 -11.03
CA PRO A 176 7.91 16.47 -11.39
C PRO A 176 7.22 15.25 -10.77
N GLU A 177 6.65 15.39 -9.58
CA GLU A 177 5.85 14.34 -8.93
C GLU A 177 4.59 14.00 -9.75
N MET A 178 3.91 14.99 -10.33
CA MET A 178 2.74 14.76 -11.20
C MET A 178 3.12 14.10 -12.53
N GLU A 179 4.28 14.46 -13.09
CA GLU A 179 4.82 13.80 -14.28
C GLU A 179 5.23 12.35 -13.98
N PHE A 180 5.86 12.09 -12.83
CA PHE A 180 6.18 10.74 -12.39
C PHE A 180 4.92 9.87 -12.30
N VAL A 181 3.87 10.40 -11.68
CA VAL A 181 2.57 9.72 -11.57
C VAL A 181 1.99 9.42 -12.94
N ALA A 182 2.02 10.35 -13.88
CA ALA A 182 1.48 10.12 -15.24
C ALA A 182 2.17 8.93 -15.92
N VAL A 183 3.50 8.84 -15.86
CA VAL A 183 4.27 7.71 -16.41
C VAL A 183 3.94 6.41 -15.67
N ARG A 184 3.86 6.46 -14.33
CA ARG A 184 3.52 5.33 -13.48
C ARG A 184 2.16 4.72 -13.82
N GLU A 185 1.12 5.57 -13.94
CA GLU A 185 -0.26 5.12 -14.20
C GLU A 185 -0.41 4.52 -15.61
N ASN A 186 0.31 5.04 -16.60
CA ASN A 186 0.28 4.52 -17.95
C ASN A 186 0.97 3.14 -18.11
N GLN A 187 1.92 2.77 -17.26
CA GLN A 187 2.64 1.48 -17.33
C GLN A 187 3.10 1.10 -18.74
N ASN A 188 3.49 2.07 -19.55
CA ASN A 188 3.92 1.87 -20.95
C ASN A 188 2.89 1.12 -21.82
N PHE A 189 1.59 1.32 -21.59
CA PHE A 189 0.55 0.58 -22.31
C PHE A 189 0.63 0.73 -23.83
N ALA A 190 1.12 1.87 -24.34
CA ALA A 190 1.29 2.09 -25.76
C ALA A 190 2.18 1.01 -26.42
N ALA A 191 3.26 0.59 -25.75
CA ALA A 191 4.13 -0.49 -26.24
C ALA A 191 3.48 -1.89 -26.18
N MET A 192 2.40 -2.05 -25.42
CA MET A 192 1.69 -3.32 -25.25
C MET A 192 0.41 -3.41 -26.09
N HIS A 193 -0.07 -2.29 -26.62
CA HIS A 193 -1.39 -2.21 -27.25
C HIS A 193 -1.54 -3.09 -28.47
N ASP A 194 -0.56 -3.10 -29.37
CA ASP A 194 -0.60 -3.90 -30.62
C ASP A 194 -0.66 -5.42 -30.35
N ALA A 195 -0.03 -5.87 -29.25
CA ALA A 195 0.02 -7.28 -28.89
C ALA A 195 -1.16 -7.74 -28.04
N TYR A 196 -1.65 -6.88 -27.16
CA TYR A 196 -2.60 -7.24 -26.10
C TYR A 196 -3.80 -6.29 -25.99
N GLY A 197 -3.81 -5.18 -26.70
CA GLY A 197 -4.92 -4.23 -26.70
C GLY A 197 -6.14 -4.75 -27.47
N ARG A 198 -7.28 -4.17 -27.19
CA ARG A 198 -8.53 -4.40 -27.94
C ARG A 198 -9.19 -3.05 -28.24
N GLY A 199 -9.60 -2.84 -29.48
CA GLY A 199 -10.22 -1.59 -29.89
C GLY A 199 -9.22 -0.46 -30.11
N ALA A 200 -9.66 0.79 -29.94
CA ALA A 200 -8.80 1.96 -30.08
C ALA A 200 -7.83 2.09 -28.89
N MET A 201 -6.67 2.68 -29.15
CA MET A 201 -5.70 2.99 -28.09
C MET A 201 -6.34 3.98 -27.10
N PRO A 202 -6.30 3.70 -25.78
CA PRO A 202 -6.81 4.62 -24.78
C PRO A 202 -6.05 5.95 -24.75
N THR A 203 -6.69 7.01 -24.27
CA THR A 203 -6.03 8.29 -24.02
C THR A 203 -5.09 8.14 -22.82
N PRO A 204 -3.80 8.53 -22.96
CA PRO A 204 -2.87 8.46 -21.85
C PRO A 204 -3.20 9.45 -20.74
N ILE A 205 -2.90 9.07 -19.50
CA ILE A 205 -2.89 9.97 -18.35
C ILE A 205 -1.69 10.93 -18.53
N THR A 206 -1.93 12.22 -18.38
CA THR A 206 -0.91 13.27 -18.52
C THR A 206 -0.66 13.96 -17.18
N GLY A 207 0.52 14.60 -17.02
CA GLY A 207 0.80 15.42 -15.83
C GLY A 207 -0.26 16.51 -15.61
N GLU A 208 -0.79 17.10 -16.69
CA GLU A 208 -1.88 18.09 -16.61
C GLU A 208 -3.19 17.48 -16.10
N PHE A 209 -3.56 16.25 -16.52
CA PHE A 209 -4.72 15.56 -15.96
C PHE A 209 -4.53 15.28 -14.46
N VAL A 210 -3.34 14.81 -14.06
CA VAL A 210 -2.99 14.62 -12.64
C VAL A 210 -3.14 15.93 -11.85
N ARG A 211 -2.59 17.04 -12.38
CA ARG A 211 -2.72 18.37 -11.78
C ARG A 211 -4.18 18.77 -11.58
N GLN A 212 -5.04 18.59 -12.60
CA GLN A 212 -6.46 18.94 -12.54
C GLN A 212 -7.21 18.13 -11.46
N GLU A 213 -6.93 16.85 -11.33
CA GLU A 213 -7.55 15.99 -10.31
C GLU A 213 -7.13 16.41 -8.89
N ILE A 214 -5.85 16.76 -8.69
CA ILE A 214 -5.33 17.25 -7.40
C ILE A 214 -5.92 18.65 -7.09
N ALA A 215 -5.95 19.57 -8.04
CA ALA A 215 -6.51 20.90 -7.86
C ALA A 215 -8.00 20.86 -7.46
N ALA A 216 -8.74 19.91 -8.03
CA ALA A 216 -10.15 19.68 -7.71
C ALA A 216 -10.37 18.95 -6.37
N GLY A 217 -9.33 18.38 -5.76
CA GLY A 217 -9.42 17.62 -4.52
C GLY A 217 -9.83 16.14 -4.71
N ARG A 218 -9.97 15.67 -5.95
CA ARG A 218 -10.35 14.28 -6.27
C ARG A 218 -9.18 13.30 -6.26
N ALA A 219 -7.96 13.80 -6.09
CA ALA A 219 -6.76 12.98 -5.94
C ALA A 219 -5.74 13.67 -5.04
N ILE A 220 -4.83 12.87 -4.44
CA ILE A 220 -3.71 13.34 -3.63
C ILE A 220 -2.43 12.62 -4.03
N ILE A 221 -1.28 13.30 -3.90
CA ILE A 221 0.06 12.71 -3.92
C ILE A 221 0.65 12.93 -2.52
N PRO A 222 0.63 11.94 -1.62
CA PRO A 222 1.32 12.03 -0.33
C PRO A 222 2.82 12.07 -0.58
N ALA A 223 3.48 13.20 -0.26
CA ALA A 223 4.85 13.42 -0.68
C ALA A 223 5.55 14.46 0.21
N ASN A 224 5.72 14.14 1.51
CA ASN A 224 6.41 15.00 2.46
C ASN A 224 7.77 15.45 1.91
N ILE A 225 8.08 16.74 2.06
CA ILE A 225 9.36 17.32 1.64
C ILE A 225 10.57 16.72 2.39
N ASN A 226 10.37 16.11 3.55
CA ASN A 226 11.39 15.44 4.36
C ASN A 226 11.46 13.91 4.12
N HIS A 227 10.74 13.41 3.10
CA HIS A 227 10.85 12.04 2.60
C HIS A 227 11.23 12.03 1.11
N PRO A 228 12.39 12.60 0.75
CA PRO A 228 12.80 12.71 -0.65
C PRO A 228 13.16 11.36 -1.29
N GLU A 229 13.26 10.29 -0.51
CA GLU A 229 13.47 8.91 -0.96
C GLU A 229 12.23 8.32 -1.64
N SER A 230 11.02 8.82 -1.30
CA SER A 230 9.77 8.23 -1.80
C SER A 230 9.53 8.49 -3.29
N GLU A 231 9.08 7.46 -4.00
CA GLU A 231 8.58 7.55 -5.37
C GLU A 231 7.14 8.07 -5.36
N PRO A 232 6.81 9.11 -6.15
CA PRO A 232 5.47 9.67 -6.18
C PRO A 232 4.38 8.64 -6.51
N MET A 233 3.29 8.69 -5.75
CA MET A 233 2.12 7.85 -5.89
C MET A 233 0.85 8.66 -5.74
N ILE A 234 -0.16 8.41 -6.57
CA ILE A 234 -1.44 9.11 -6.51
C ILE A 234 -2.53 8.21 -5.93
N ILE A 235 -3.37 8.79 -5.08
CA ILE A 235 -4.59 8.17 -4.57
C ILE A 235 -5.77 8.96 -5.13
N GLY A 236 -6.56 8.34 -5.99
CA GLY A 236 -7.72 8.96 -6.63
C GLY A 236 -8.49 7.94 -7.47
N ARG A 237 -9.82 8.07 -7.53
CA ARG A 237 -10.67 7.06 -8.18
C ARG A 237 -10.44 6.92 -9.70
N ASN A 238 -9.89 7.97 -10.35
CA ASN A 238 -9.61 7.97 -11.78
C ASN A 238 -8.22 7.38 -12.13
N PHE A 239 -7.53 6.83 -11.16
CA PHE A 239 -6.22 6.20 -11.26
C PHE A 239 -6.29 4.73 -10.85
N LEU A 240 -5.20 3.98 -11.03
CA LEU A 240 -5.10 2.62 -10.53
C LEU A 240 -5.41 2.59 -9.02
N THR A 241 -6.19 1.62 -8.59
CA THR A 241 -6.52 1.43 -7.18
C THR A 241 -5.27 1.06 -6.40
N LYS A 242 -4.98 1.83 -5.34
CA LYS A 242 -3.80 1.64 -4.51
C LYS A 242 -4.09 0.70 -3.35
N ILE A 243 -3.05 0.07 -2.85
CA ILE A 243 -3.13 -0.72 -1.62
C ILE A 243 -2.17 -0.19 -0.56
N ASN A 244 -2.65 -0.17 0.67
CA ASN A 244 -1.84 0.11 1.86
C ASN A 244 -1.58 -1.19 2.63
N ALA A 245 -0.34 -1.40 3.06
CA ALA A 245 0.02 -2.43 4.02
C ALA A 245 0.28 -1.81 5.39
N ASN A 246 -0.19 -2.45 6.46
CA ASN A 246 0.06 -2.03 7.83
C ASN A 246 1.21 -2.85 8.43
N ILE A 247 2.19 -2.18 9.00
CA ILE A 247 3.25 -2.77 9.81
C ILE A 247 3.30 -2.05 11.16
N GLY A 248 4.15 -2.49 12.06
CA GLY A 248 4.40 -1.82 13.32
C GLY A 248 4.73 -2.82 14.42
N ASN A 249 5.62 -2.40 15.32
CA ASN A 249 5.95 -3.15 16.51
C ASN A 249 4.87 -2.99 17.59
N SER A 250 4.91 -3.91 18.55
CA SER A 250 4.14 -3.78 19.80
C SER A 250 5.09 -3.95 20.99
N ALA A 251 4.62 -3.61 22.18
CA ALA A 251 5.39 -3.79 23.41
C ALA A 251 5.86 -5.26 23.67
N ILE A 252 5.33 -6.22 22.91
CA ILE A 252 5.56 -7.65 23.13
C ILE A 252 6.42 -8.26 22.03
N THR A 253 6.38 -7.72 20.79
CA THR A 253 7.02 -8.34 19.62
C THR A 253 7.52 -7.31 18.63
N SER A 254 8.56 -7.73 17.88
CA SER A 254 9.19 -7.04 16.76
C SER A 254 10.17 -5.92 17.13
N GLY A 255 11.37 -6.00 16.57
CA GLY A 255 12.41 -4.97 16.67
C GLY A 255 12.47 -4.08 15.43
N ILE A 256 13.31 -3.02 15.48
CA ILE A 256 13.47 -2.05 14.39
C ILE A 256 13.80 -2.74 13.06
N HIS A 257 14.77 -3.67 13.05
CA HIS A 257 15.18 -4.37 11.83
C HIS A 257 14.09 -5.26 11.25
N GLU A 258 13.30 -5.92 12.11
CA GLU A 258 12.17 -6.74 11.65
C GLU A 258 11.08 -5.89 11.00
N GLU A 259 10.83 -4.66 11.50
CA GLU A 259 9.86 -3.75 10.86
C GLU A 259 10.37 -3.25 9.50
N VAL A 260 11.68 -2.97 9.37
CA VAL A 260 12.28 -2.63 8.06
C VAL A 260 12.18 -3.82 7.10
N GLU A 261 12.46 -5.05 7.53
CA GLU A 261 12.30 -6.26 6.71
C GLU A 261 10.85 -6.44 6.24
N LYS A 262 9.87 -6.26 7.13
CA LYS A 262 8.45 -6.33 6.77
C LYS A 262 8.05 -5.24 5.78
N ALA A 263 8.56 -4.02 5.95
CA ALA A 263 8.32 -2.92 5.02
C ALA A 263 8.88 -3.26 3.62
N VAL A 264 10.15 -3.64 3.52
CA VAL A 264 10.79 -4.03 2.25
C VAL A 264 10.06 -5.19 1.59
N TRP A 265 9.60 -6.16 2.38
CA TRP A 265 8.81 -7.28 1.89
C TRP A 265 7.46 -6.83 1.32
N ALA A 266 6.79 -5.89 1.98
CA ALA A 266 5.55 -5.30 1.48
C ALA A 266 5.77 -4.56 0.14
N PHE A 267 6.85 -3.75 0.04
CA PHE A 267 7.21 -3.04 -1.20
C PHE A 267 7.46 -4.02 -2.34
N ARG A 268 8.23 -5.09 -2.10
CA ARG A 268 8.53 -6.12 -3.09
C ARG A 268 7.28 -6.74 -3.70
N TRP A 269 6.25 -7.00 -2.89
CA TRP A 269 5.02 -7.67 -3.33
C TRP A 269 3.96 -6.71 -3.86
N GLY A 270 4.20 -5.41 -3.83
CA GLY A 270 3.37 -4.44 -4.52
C GLY A 270 2.55 -3.50 -3.64
N ALA A 271 2.88 -3.36 -2.36
CA ALA A 271 2.28 -2.32 -1.53
C ALA A 271 2.59 -0.93 -2.10
N ASP A 272 1.58 -0.13 -2.35
CA ASP A 272 1.71 1.22 -2.90
C ASP A 272 2.04 2.26 -1.83
N THR A 273 1.71 1.96 -0.58
CA THR A 273 2.04 2.73 0.62
C THR A 273 2.08 1.79 1.83
N VAL A 274 2.71 2.22 2.89
CA VAL A 274 2.78 1.49 4.15
C VAL A 274 2.42 2.41 5.31
N MET A 275 1.60 1.92 6.25
CA MET A 275 1.38 2.61 7.52
C MET A 275 2.19 1.95 8.63
N ASP A 276 2.98 2.77 9.33
CA ASP A 276 3.61 2.40 10.60
C ASP A 276 2.62 2.63 11.75
N LEU A 277 2.09 1.55 12.28
CA LEU A 277 1.14 1.53 13.40
C LEU A 277 1.81 1.12 14.72
N SER A 278 3.10 1.35 14.85
CA SER A 278 3.88 1.03 16.05
C SER A 278 3.28 1.59 17.33
N THR A 279 3.21 0.76 18.36
CA THR A 279 2.71 1.08 19.70
C THR A 279 3.67 0.62 20.80
N GLY A 280 4.82 0.05 20.45
CA GLY A 280 5.88 -0.39 21.35
C GLY A 280 6.83 0.75 21.75
N ASP A 281 7.95 0.37 22.35
CA ASP A 281 9.03 1.30 22.65
C ASP A 281 9.76 1.78 21.38
N ASN A 282 10.38 2.97 21.46
CA ASN A 282 11.23 3.53 20.41
C ASN A 282 10.54 3.77 19.06
N ILE A 283 9.27 4.20 19.10
CA ILE A 283 8.49 4.54 17.90
C ILE A 283 9.23 5.56 17.03
N HIS A 284 9.88 6.55 17.63
CA HIS A 284 10.66 7.59 16.93
C HIS A 284 11.77 6.99 16.05
N GLU A 285 12.60 6.14 16.64
CA GLU A 285 13.73 5.51 15.94
C GLU A 285 13.26 4.49 14.91
N THR A 286 12.29 3.64 15.26
CA THR A 286 11.69 2.67 14.34
C THR A 286 11.17 3.35 13.07
N ARG A 287 10.44 4.44 13.22
CA ARG A 287 9.88 5.21 12.10
C ARG A 287 10.99 5.83 11.23
N GLU A 288 12.05 6.38 11.85
CA GLU A 288 13.17 6.93 11.08
C GLU A 288 13.81 5.86 10.17
N TRP A 289 14.07 4.67 10.69
CA TRP A 289 14.59 3.56 9.90
C TRP A 289 13.65 3.14 8.76
N ILE A 290 12.34 3.10 9.01
CA ILE A 290 11.35 2.76 7.99
C ILE A 290 11.35 3.82 6.88
N ILE A 291 11.27 5.11 7.23
CA ILE A 291 11.19 6.21 6.26
C ILE A 291 12.44 6.27 5.38
N ARG A 292 13.65 6.22 5.99
CA ARG A 292 14.92 6.27 5.21
C ARG A 292 15.11 5.08 4.26
N ASN A 293 14.36 4.00 4.47
CA ASN A 293 14.39 2.79 3.63
C ASN A 293 13.10 2.60 2.80
N SER A 294 12.22 3.59 2.74
CA SER A 294 10.95 3.44 2.03
C SER A 294 10.94 4.15 0.67
N PRO A 295 10.76 3.41 -0.44
CA PRO A 295 10.48 4.01 -1.75
C PRO A 295 9.00 4.37 -1.93
N VAL A 296 8.13 4.04 -0.96
CA VAL A 296 6.70 4.34 -1.02
C VAL A 296 6.31 5.29 0.11
N PRO A 297 5.23 6.07 -0.03
CA PRO A 297 4.75 6.93 1.04
C PRO A 297 4.49 6.17 2.35
N ILE A 298 4.85 6.80 3.48
CA ILE A 298 4.62 6.27 4.83
C ILE A 298 3.52 7.06 5.53
N GLY A 299 2.52 6.33 6.03
CA GLY A 299 1.46 6.89 6.88
C GLY A 299 1.62 6.51 8.35
N THR A 300 1.04 7.30 9.23
CA THR A 300 1.01 7.01 10.68
C THR A 300 -0.30 7.44 11.30
N VAL A 301 -0.51 7.00 12.55
CA VAL A 301 -1.55 7.52 13.46
C VAL A 301 -0.85 8.24 14.62
N PRO A 302 -0.61 9.55 14.55
CA PRO A 302 0.20 10.29 15.53
C PRO A 302 -0.33 10.16 16.97
N LEU A 303 -1.63 9.91 17.13
CA LEU A 303 -2.27 9.70 18.41
C LEU A 303 -1.68 8.51 19.18
N TYR A 304 -1.16 7.49 18.50
CA TYR A 304 -0.55 6.33 19.18
C TYR A 304 0.75 6.71 19.87
N GLN A 305 1.61 7.47 19.20
CA GLN A 305 2.84 7.97 19.82
C GLN A 305 2.53 9.05 20.90
N ALA A 306 1.54 9.92 20.68
CA ALA A 306 1.12 10.88 21.70
C ALA A 306 0.65 10.16 22.98
N LEU A 307 -0.07 9.03 22.84
CA LEU A 307 -0.48 8.21 23.97
C LEU A 307 0.72 7.50 24.63
N GLU A 308 1.70 7.03 23.84
CA GLU A 308 2.93 6.44 24.38
C GLU A 308 3.71 7.47 25.22
N LYS A 309 3.86 8.72 24.76
CA LYS A 309 4.52 9.81 25.48
C LYS A 309 3.93 10.05 26.88
N VAL A 310 2.65 9.77 27.07
CA VAL A 310 1.95 9.82 28.38
C VAL A 310 1.77 8.44 29.02
N ARG A 311 2.54 7.43 28.56
CA ARG A 311 2.56 6.06 29.12
C ARG A 311 1.19 5.38 29.14
N GLY A 312 0.35 5.64 28.12
CA GLY A 312 -0.97 5.06 27.99
C GLY A 312 -2.08 5.75 28.79
N ASP A 313 -1.78 6.83 29.49
CA ASP A 313 -2.77 7.59 30.25
C ASP A 313 -3.56 8.54 29.33
N VAL A 314 -4.76 8.11 28.95
CA VAL A 314 -5.64 8.90 28.07
C VAL A 314 -6.04 10.24 28.68
N GLU A 315 -6.16 10.33 30.00
CA GLU A 315 -6.52 11.56 30.72
C GLU A 315 -5.39 12.61 30.60
N ALA A 316 -4.14 12.18 30.56
CA ALA A 316 -2.99 13.05 30.43
C ALA A 316 -2.73 13.56 28.98
N LEU A 317 -3.45 13.04 27.97
CA LEU A 317 -3.34 13.55 26.61
C LEU A 317 -3.79 15.02 26.53
N SER A 318 -3.03 15.83 25.81
CA SER A 318 -3.35 17.22 25.53
C SER A 318 -3.06 17.63 24.10
N TRP A 319 -3.60 18.76 23.70
CA TRP A 319 -3.31 19.36 22.39
C TRP A 319 -1.81 19.64 22.21
N GLU A 320 -1.12 20.12 23.24
CA GLU A 320 0.30 20.47 23.20
C GLU A 320 1.16 19.25 22.89
N ILE A 321 0.90 18.12 23.57
CA ILE A 321 1.61 16.84 23.33
C ILE A 321 1.32 16.34 21.92
N TYR A 322 0.08 16.42 21.48
CA TYR A 322 -0.31 15.99 20.14
C TYR A 322 0.32 16.88 19.05
N ARG A 323 0.29 18.21 19.26
CA ARG A 323 0.89 19.18 18.35
C ARG A 323 2.41 18.93 18.19
N ASP A 324 3.13 18.74 19.30
CA ASP A 324 4.56 18.40 19.25
C ASP A 324 4.81 17.09 18.49
N THR A 325 3.90 16.10 18.66
CA THR A 325 4.01 14.81 17.99
C THR A 325 3.82 14.91 16.47
N ILE A 326 2.84 15.68 15.97
CA ILE A 326 2.66 15.85 14.54
C ILE A 326 3.79 16.67 13.89
N ILE A 327 4.37 17.63 14.59
CA ILE A 327 5.56 18.35 14.14
C ILE A 327 6.75 17.40 14.04
N GLU A 328 7.02 16.62 15.08
CA GLU A 328 8.08 15.61 15.09
C GLU A 328 8.00 14.66 13.89
N GLN A 329 6.82 14.09 13.67
CA GLN A 329 6.60 13.14 12.60
C GLN A 329 6.69 13.77 11.21
N ALA A 330 6.23 15.01 11.04
CA ALA A 330 6.36 15.76 9.80
C ALA A 330 7.82 16.08 9.48
N GLU A 331 8.62 16.46 10.49
CA GLU A 331 10.05 16.70 10.35
C GLU A 331 10.85 15.43 10.04
N GLN A 332 10.39 14.25 10.48
CA GLN A 332 10.98 12.98 10.09
C GLN A 332 10.64 12.55 8.65
N GLY A 333 9.52 13.05 8.09
CA GLY A 333 9.16 12.76 6.72
C GLY A 333 7.93 11.86 6.55
N VAL A 334 7.05 11.73 7.53
CA VAL A 334 5.77 11.01 7.36
C VAL A 334 4.93 11.71 6.30
N ASP A 335 4.42 10.96 5.32
CA ASP A 335 3.75 11.51 4.13
C ASP A 335 2.26 11.80 4.36
N TYR A 336 1.61 11.06 5.28
CA TYR A 336 0.23 11.32 5.65
C TYR A 336 -0.10 10.87 7.07
N PHE A 337 -1.00 11.60 7.71
CA PHE A 337 -1.48 11.30 9.06
C PHE A 337 -2.93 10.87 9.06
N THR A 338 -3.25 9.77 9.74
CA THR A 338 -4.63 9.44 10.10
C THR A 338 -5.01 10.21 11.36
N ILE A 339 -6.05 11.05 11.25
CA ILE A 339 -6.50 11.97 12.32
C ILE A 339 -7.98 11.76 12.59
N HIS A 340 -8.31 11.26 13.78
CA HIS A 340 -9.69 10.93 14.21
C HIS A 340 -10.44 12.18 14.71
N ALA A 341 -10.43 13.26 13.93
CA ALA A 341 -11.08 14.51 14.27
C ALA A 341 -12.62 14.47 14.16
N GLY A 342 -13.16 13.49 13.41
CA GLY A 342 -14.60 13.30 13.25
C GLY A 342 -15.32 12.68 14.44
N VAL A 343 -14.57 12.12 15.41
CA VAL A 343 -15.14 11.55 16.64
C VAL A 343 -15.63 12.68 17.56
N ARG A 344 -16.90 13.09 17.41
CA ARG A 344 -17.49 14.14 18.20
C ARG A 344 -18.08 13.58 19.52
N LYS A 345 -17.97 14.35 20.61
CA LYS A 345 -18.56 13.98 21.90
C LYS A 345 -20.06 13.63 21.78
N SER A 346 -20.81 14.38 20.96
CA SER A 346 -22.24 14.18 20.74
C SER A 346 -22.57 12.86 20.04
N TYR A 347 -21.61 12.22 19.34
CA TYR A 347 -21.83 10.97 18.60
C TYR A 347 -21.56 9.72 19.43
N ILE A 348 -20.81 9.85 20.55
CA ILE A 348 -20.47 8.72 21.42
C ILE A 348 -21.72 7.95 21.90
N PRO A 349 -22.82 8.61 22.34
CA PRO A 349 -24.02 7.89 22.74
C PRO A 349 -24.68 7.05 21.66
N LEU A 350 -24.48 7.38 20.36
CA LEU A 350 -25.02 6.62 19.24
C LEU A 350 -24.39 5.22 19.14
N THR A 351 -23.17 5.05 19.63
CA THR A 351 -22.44 3.77 19.58
C THR A 351 -22.84 2.78 20.67
N LEU A 352 -23.59 3.22 21.70
CA LEU A 352 -23.94 2.38 22.86
C LEU A 352 -24.87 1.21 22.53
N LYS A 353 -25.55 1.27 21.39
CA LYS A 353 -26.44 0.20 20.91
C LYS A 353 -25.78 -0.81 19.99
N ARG A 354 -24.51 -0.58 19.62
CA ARG A 354 -23.75 -1.45 18.73
C ARG A 354 -23.41 -2.78 19.41
N LEU A 355 -23.29 -3.82 18.61
CA LEU A 355 -22.78 -5.12 19.08
C LEU A 355 -21.30 -5.04 19.48
N THR A 356 -20.50 -4.25 18.74
CA THR A 356 -19.04 -4.16 18.92
C THR A 356 -18.57 -2.80 19.46
N GLY A 357 -19.48 -1.86 19.73
CA GLY A 357 -19.12 -0.54 20.27
C GLY A 357 -18.23 0.27 19.33
N ILE A 358 -17.09 0.77 19.83
CA ILE A 358 -16.08 1.54 19.07
C ILE A 358 -14.84 0.66 18.90
N VAL A 359 -14.58 0.16 17.70
CA VAL A 359 -13.49 -0.79 17.41
C VAL A 359 -12.22 -0.11 16.88
N SER A 360 -12.31 1.14 16.38
CA SER A 360 -11.12 1.91 16.03
C SER A 360 -10.33 2.26 17.28
N ARG A 361 -9.01 1.93 17.27
CA ARG A 361 -8.13 2.27 18.43
C ARG A 361 -8.12 3.78 18.68
N GLY A 362 -7.90 4.59 17.62
CA GLY A 362 -7.90 6.05 17.74
C GLY A 362 -9.26 6.60 18.10
N GLY A 363 -10.34 6.04 17.52
CA GLY A 363 -11.71 6.41 17.87
C GLY A 363 -12.04 6.15 19.34
N ALA A 364 -11.66 4.98 19.86
CA ALA A 364 -11.89 4.61 21.27
C ALA A 364 -11.07 5.49 22.24
N ILE A 365 -9.82 5.82 21.90
CA ILE A 365 -8.97 6.73 22.69
C ILE A 365 -9.63 8.11 22.78
N MET A 366 -10.04 8.70 21.64
CA MET A 366 -10.64 10.02 21.61
C MET A 366 -12.03 10.05 22.26
N ALA A 367 -12.84 9.01 22.07
CA ALA A 367 -14.13 8.88 22.76
C ALA A 367 -13.95 8.83 24.29
N LYS A 368 -12.97 8.04 24.78
CA LYS A 368 -12.64 7.98 26.21
C LYS A 368 -12.17 9.34 26.72
N TRP A 369 -11.29 10.03 25.97
CA TRP A 369 -10.81 11.36 26.32
C TRP A 369 -11.96 12.37 26.45
N CYS A 370 -12.87 12.42 25.47
CA CYS A 370 -14.05 13.30 25.50
C CYS A 370 -14.93 13.06 26.74
N MET A 371 -15.10 11.81 27.15
CA MET A 371 -15.91 11.46 28.29
C MET A 371 -15.22 11.81 29.62
N LEU A 372 -13.91 11.57 29.75
CA LEU A 372 -13.15 11.89 30.95
C LEU A 372 -13.10 13.41 31.21
N HIS A 373 -12.79 14.18 30.16
CA HIS A 373 -12.69 15.64 30.25
C HIS A 373 -14.03 16.36 30.14
N ASN A 374 -15.11 15.65 29.83
CA ASN A 374 -16.41 16.24 29.52
C ASN A 374 -16.31 17.36 28.45
N ALA A 375 -15.40 17.23 27.49
CA ALA A 375 -15.05 18.23 26.51
C ALA A 375 -15.18 17.67 25.09
N GLU A 376 -15.22 18.55 24.08
CA GLU A 376 -15.18 18.16 22.67
C GLU A 376 -13.76 17.70 22.31
N ASN A 377 -13.67 16.78 21.34
CA ASN A 377 -12.44 16.25 20.79
C ASN A 377 -11.45 17.37 20.40
N PHE A 378 -10.27 17.40 21.02
CA PHE A 378 -9.29 18.46 20.74
C PHE A 378 -8.74 18.38 19.32
N LEU A 379 -8.75 17.23 18.65
CA LEU A 379 -8.38 17.10 17.23
C LEU A 379 -9.37 17.85 16.32
N TYR A 380 -10.64 17.91 16.70
CA TYR A 380 -11.65 18.69 16.02
C TYR A 380 -11.50 20.19 16.31
N THR A 381 -11.37 20.58 17.57
CA THR A 381 -11.31 21.99 17.97
C THR A 381 -10.04 22.71 17.50
N HIS A 382 -8.94 21.97 17.33
CA HIS A 382 -7.63 22.49 16.82
C HIS A 382 -7.33 22.07 15.37
N PHE A 383 -8.36 21.71 14.60
CA PHE A 383 -8.13 21.20 13.24
C PHE A 383 -7.48 22.23 12.31
N ASN A 384 -7.74 23.53 12.52
CA ASN A 384 -7.09 24.59 11.77
C ASN A 384 -5.57 24.63 12.00
N GLU A 385 -5.15 24.51 13.25
CA GLU A 385 -3.72 24.48 13.64
C GLU A 385 -3.03 23.20 13.15
N ILE A 386 -3.74 22.07 13.12
CA ILE A 386 -3.27 20.84 12.49
C ILE A 386 -2.98 21.11 11.02
N CYS A 387 -3.92 21.70 10.28
CA CYS A 387 -3.71 22.02 8.87
C CYS A 387 -2.52 22.95 8.61
N GLU A 388 -2.20 23.87 9.53
CA GLU A 388 -1.01 24.74 9.42
C GLU A 388 0.30 23.93 9.50
N VAL A 389 0.36 22.92 10.37
CA VAL A 389 1.50 22.01 10.40
C VAL A 389 1.59 21.21 9.09
N LEU A 390 0.47 20.63 8.62
CA LEU A 390 0.45 19.80 7.43
C LEU A 390 0.93 20.55 6.17
N THR A 391 0.52 21.80 6.00
CA THR A 391 0.90 22.61 4.83
C THR A 391 2.37 23.02 4.83
N ALA A 392 3.02 23.04 6.00
CA ALA A 392 4.43 23.41 6.12
C ALA A 392 5.40 22.33 5.62
N TYR A 393 4.92 21.07 5.51
CA TYR A 393 5.76 19.91 5.18
C TYR A 393 5.23 19.05 4.02
N ASP A 394 4.10 19.42 3.40
CA ASP A 394 3.34 18.62 2.42
C ASP A 394 2.91 17.25 2.98
N VAL A 395 2.37 17.26 4.19
CA VAL A 395 1.74 16.08 4.78
C VAL A 395 0.27 16.05 4.38
N ALA A 396 -0.18 14.93 3.78
CA ALA A 396 -1.60 14.73 3.51
C ALA A 396 -2.35 14.30 4.78
N VAL A 397 -3.65 14.60 4.87
CA VAL A 397 -4.49 14.09 5.96
C VAL A 397 -5.36 12.94 5.46
N SER A 398 -5.34 11.82 6.21
CA SER A 398 -6.33 10.77 6.18
C SER A 398 -7.31 11.04 7.32
N LEU A 399 -8.52 11.52 6.98
CA LEU A 399 -9.55 11.78 7.99
C LEU A 399 -10.10 10.45 8.49
N GLY A 400 -9.69 10.08 9.72
CA GLY A 400 -9.90 8.75 10.28
C GLY A 400 -11.36 8.46 10.64
N ASP A 401 -11.83 7.26 10.33
CA ASP A 401 -13.16 6.74 10.64
C ASP A 401 -13.21 6.10 12.05
N GLY A 402 -13.05 6.93 13.07
CA GLY A 402 -13.00 6.49 14.46
C GLY A 402 -14.27 5.79 14.96
N LEU A 403 -15.39 6.04 14.30
CA LEU A 403 -16.69 5.40 14.58
C LEU A 403 -17.09 4.38 13.50
N ARG A 404 -16.13 3.81 12.75
CA ARG A 404 -16.40 2.73 11.81
C ARG A 404 -17.04 1.53 12.51
N PRO A 405 -17.94 0.78 11.82
CA PRO A 405 -18.54 -0.43 12.39
C PRO A 405 -17.51 -1.56 12.51
N GLY A 406 -17.57 -2.32 13.59
CA GLY A 406 -16.76 -3.51 13.84
C GLY A 406 -17.52 -4.83 13.66
N SER A 407 -18.77 -4.76 13.19
CA SER A 407 -19.57 -5.90 12.76
C SER A 407 -20.51 -5.51 11.64
N ILE A 408 -20.92 -6.48 10.82
CA ILE A 408 -21.87 -6.23 9.73
C ILE A 408 -23.24 -5.77 10.26
N ALA A 409 -23.59 -6.09 11.50
CA ALA A 409 -24.83 -5.66 12.14
C ALA A 409 -24.86 -4.13 12.36
N ASP A 410 -23.72 -3.55 12.66
CA ASP A 410 -23.55 -2.11 12.93
C ASP A 410 -23.27 -1.30 11.64
N GLY A 411 -23.11 -1.97 10.49
CA GLY A 411 -22.75 -1.33 9.23
C GLY A 411 -23.77 -0.28 8.77
N ASN A 412 -23.29 0.92 8.41
CA ASN A 412 -24.10 2.08 7.97
C ASN A 412 -25.08 2.57 9.04
N ASP A 413 -24.68 2.53 10.31
CA ASP A 413 -25.51 3.07 11.39
C ASP A 413 -25.39 4.60 11.51
N GLU A 414 -26.16 5.16 12.43
CA GLU A 414 -26.25 6.60 12.66
C GLU A 414 -24.90 7.19 13.13
N ALA A 415 -24.15 6.47 13.97
CA ALA A 415 -22.85 6.93 14.47
C ALA A 415 -21.83 7.04 13.34
N GLN A 416 -21.75 6.05 12.47
CA GLN A 416 -20.85 6.06 11.31
C GLN A 416 -21.15 7.22 10.36
N PHE A 417 -22.43 7.44 10.03
CA PHE A 417 -22.79 8.52 9.10
C PHE A 417 -22.69 9.91 9.70
N ALA A 418 -22.95 10.08 11.00
CA ALA A 418 -22.72 11.34 11.70
C ALA A 418 -21.23 11.74 11.67
N GLU A 419 -20.33 10.78 11.90
CA GLU A 419 -18.90 11.01 11.73
C GLU A 419 -18.56 11.37 10.28
N LEU A 420 -19.04 10.61 9.30
CA LEU A 420 -18.77 10.86 7.89
C LEU A 420 -19.21 12.28 7.45
N ASP A 421 -20.36 12.77 7.93
CA ASP A 421 -20.80 14.13 7.66
C ASP A 421 -19.82 15.17 8.24
N THR A 422 -19.25 14.91 9.42
CA THR A 422 -18.17 15.76 10.00
C THR A 422 -16.87 15.66 9.17
N LEU A 423 -16.52 14.48 8.65
CA LEU A 423 -15.34 14.34 7.78
C LEU A 423 -15.51 15.19 6.51
N GLY A 424 -16.74 15.30 5.97
CA GLY A 424 -17.05 16.21 4.87
C GLY A 424 -16.83 17.70 5.23
N GLU A 425 -17.24 18.11 6.42
CA GLU A 425 -16.97 19.46 6.94
C GLU A 425 -15.46 19.74 7.06
N LEU A 426 -14.72 18.83 7.68
CA LEU A 426 -13.28 18.95 7.89
C LEU A 426 -12.51 18.95 6.55
N THR A 427 -13.00 18.24 5.53
CA THR A 427 -12.45 18.26 4.18
C THR A 427 -12.45 19.65 3.59
N GLN A 428 -13.55 20.40 3.73
CA GLN A 428 -13.63 21.77 3.21
C GLN A 428 -12.67 22.71 3.94
N ILE A 429 -12.52 22.54 5.26
CA ILE A 429 -11.56 23.32 6.07
C ILE A 429 -10.12 23.05 5.61
N ALA A 430 -9.75 21.77 5.45
CA ALA A 430 -8.42 21.37 5.00
C ALA A 430 -8.11 21.88 3.59
N TRP A 431 -9.05 21.76 2.66
CA TRP A 431 -8.90 22.27 1.30
C TRP A 431 -8.72 23.79 1.22
N ALA A 432 -9.43 24.55 2.05
CA ALA A 432 -9.25 26.00 2.15
C ALA A 432 -7.84 26.39 2.64
N LYS A 433 -7.20 25.53 3.44
CA LYS A 433 -5.81 25.70 3.89
C LYS A 433 -4.77 25.17 2.87
N GLY A 434 -5.20 24.46 1.82
CA GLY A 434 -4.33 23.86 0.82
C GLY A 434 -3.80 22.46 1.19
N VAL A 435 -4.37 21.80 2.19
CA VAL A 435 -4.04 20.43 2.59
C VAL A 435 -4.64 19.43 1.61
N GLN A 436 -3.90 18.38 1.27
CA GLN A 436 -4.37 17.20 0.55
C GLN A 436 -5.16 16.29 1.51
N VAL A 437 -6.34 15.82 1.10
CA VAL A 437 -7.27 15.07 1.97
C VAL A 437 -7.66 13.76 1.32
N MET A 438 -7.66 12.68 2.08
CA MET A 438 -8.39 11.45 1.82
C MET A 438 -9.25 11.10 3.03
N ILE A 439 -10.30 10.30 2.80
CA ILE A 439 -11.31 9.93 3.80
C ILE A 439 -11.15 8.45 4.12
N GLU A 440 -11.06 8.09 5.40
CA GLU A 440 -11.14 6.69 5.81
C GLU A 440 -12.58 6.19 5.82
N GLY A 441 -12.76 4.93 5.52
CA GLY A 441 -14.05 4.30 5.41
C GLY A 441 -14.15 2.92 6.04
N PRO A 442 -15.34 2.29 5.99
CA PRO A 442 -15.77 1.25 6.91
C PRO A 442 -14.93 -0.04 6.86
N GLY A 443 -14.86 -0.69 8.03
CA GLY A 443 -14.26 -2.01 8.18
C GLY A 443 -15.22 -3.19 8.00
N HIS A 444 -16.49 -3.08 8.45
CA HIS A 444 -17.48 -4.16 8.39
C HIS A 444 -18.80 -3.64 7.83
N VAL A 445 -19.15 -4.04 6.59
CA VAL A 445 -20.41 -3.64 5.94
C VAL A 445 -20.92 -4.80 5.10
N PRO A 446 -22.14 -5.28 5.29
CA PRO A 446 -22.70 -6.34 4.46
C PRO A 446 -22.86 -5.85 3.01
N MET A 447 -22.71 -6.75 2.03
CA MET A 447 -22.60 -6.45 0.61
C MET A 447 -23.66 -5.46 0.08
N GLN A 448 -24.92 -5.63 0.49
CA GLN A 448 -26.03 -4.80 0.01
C GLN A 448 -25.96 -3.34 0.48
N LYS A 449 -25.16 -3.04 1.52
CA LYS A 449 -24.98 -1.68 2.06
C LYS A 449 -23.73 -0.97 1.53
N VAL A 450 -22.80 -1.69 0.90
CA VAL A 450 -21.49 -1.17 0.45
C VAL A 450 -21.65 0.03 -0.51
N LYS A 451 -22.52 -0.10 -1.52
CA LYS A 451 -22.74 0.97 -2.50
C LYS A 451 -23.34 2.23 -1.85
N VAL A 452 -24.25 2.07 -0.89
CA VAL A 452 -24.84 3.21 -0.15
C VAL A 452 -23.75 3.97 0.62
N ASN A 453 -22.83 3.24 1.26
CA ASN A 453 -21.71 3.82 1.99
C ASN A 453 -20.81 4.67 1.07
N ALA A 454 -20.34 4.10 -0.05
CA ALA A 454 -19.50 4.81 -1.01
C ALA A 454 -20.21 6.02 -1.64
N THR A 455 -21.50 5.88 -1.98
CA THR A 455 -22.28 7.00 -2.54
C THR A 455 -22.44 8.13 -1.52
N ARG A 456 -22.66 7.82 -0.24
CA ARG A 456 -22.76 8.82 0.82
C ARG A 456 -21.45 9.60 0.98
N GLU A 457 -20.32 8.88 1.02
CA GLU A 457 -18.99 9.51 1.08
C GLU A 457 -18.78 10.50 -0.08
N GLN A 458 -18.97 10.06 -1.32
CA GLN A 458 -18.82 10.91 -2.50
C GLN A 458 -19.66 12.19 -2.44
N GLN A 459 -20.88 12.10 -1.89
CA GLN A 459 -21.77 13.24 -1.75
C GLN A 459 -21.32 14.23 -0.67
N VAL A 460 -20.98 13.73 0.52
CA VAL A 460 -20.69 14.61 1.67
C VAL A 460 -19.25 15.07 1.70
N CYS A 461 -18.32 14.29 1.14
CA CYS A 461 -16.89 14.63 1.07
C CYS A 461 -16.46 15.19 -0.31
N ALA A 462 -17.42 15.48 -1.19
CA ALA A 462 -17.20 16.14 -2.49
C ALA A 462 -16.17 15.41 -3.38
N ASP A 463 -16.30 14.08 -3.50
CA ASP A 463 -15.41 13.20 -4.26
C ASP A 463 -13.93 13.17 -3.79
N ALA A 464 -13.63 13.56 -2.55
CA ALA A 464 -12.30 13.33 -1.98
C ALA A 464 -11.94 11.83 -2.06
N PRO A 465 -10.65 11.46 -2.22
CA PRO A 465 -10.27 10.05 -2.31
C PRO A 465 -10.73 9.23 -1.10
N PHE A 466 -11.45 8.14 -1.34
CA PHE A 466 -11.90 7.23 -0.31
C PHE A 466 -10.89 6.12 -0.08
N TYR A 467 -10.51 5.90 1.18
CA TYR A 467 -9.59 4.87 1.65
C TYR A 467 -10.32 3.94 2.61
N THR A 468 -10.48 2.64 2.27
CA THR A 468 -11.34 1.74 3.04
C THR A 468 -10.61 0.51 3.56
N LEU A 469 -11.01 0.03 4.74
CA LEU A 469 -10.57 -1.24 5.31
C LEU A 469 -11.49 -2.37 4.83
N GLY A 470 -11.24 -2.89 3.63
CA GLY A 470 -12.12 -3.87 2.99
C GLY A 470 -13.29 -3.19 2.24
N PRO A 471 -14.56 -3.29 2.71
CA PRO A 471 -15.00 -3.82 4.01
C PRO A 471 -15.14 -5.35 4.07
N LEU A 472 -15.05 -5.90 5.29
CA LEU A 472 -15.41 -7.28 5.56
C LEU A 472 -16.94 -7.43 5.42
N VAL A 473 -17.37 -8.37 4.58
CA VAL A 473 -18.80 -8.54 4.24
C VAL A 473 -19.52 -9.58 5.09
N THR A 474 -18.78 -10.28 5.94
CA THR A 474 -19.27 -11.26 6.93
C THR A 474 -18.25 -11.36 8.07
N ASP A 475 -18.72 -11.71 9.28
CA ASP A 475 -17.90 -11.76 10.49
C ASP A 475 -17.50 -13.18 10.93
N ILE A 476 -17.82 -14.20 10.12
CA ILE A 476 -17.65 -15.63 10.52
C ILE A 476 -16.33 -16.25 10.04
N ALA A 477 -15.35 -15.47 9.64
CA ALA A 477 -14.18 -15.95 8.92
C ALA A 477 -12.82 -15.71 9.63
N PRO A 478 -12.65 -15.96 10.95
CA PRO A 478 -11.35 -15.84 11.59
C PRO A 478 -10.29 -16.68 10.86
N GLY A 479 -9.15 -16.08 10.51
CA GLY A 479 -8.09 -16.69 9.70
C GLY A 479 -8.32 -16.57 8.18
N TYR A 480 -9.49 -16.11 7.75
CA TYR A 480 -9.87 -15.88 6.34
C TYR A 480 -10.41 -14.46 6.11
N ASP A 481 -10.24 -13.55 7.04
CA ASP A 481 -10.73 -12.18 6.96
C ASP A 481 -10.19 -11.42 5.75
N HIS A 482 -8.98 -11.74 5.27
CA HIS A 482 -8.42 -11.22 4.02
C HIS A 482 -9.30 -11.57 2.80
N ILE A 483 -9.97 -12.73 2.78
CA ILE A 483 -10.87 -13.14 1.69
C ILE A 483 -12.19 -12.36 1.78
N THR A 484 -12.81 -12.30 2.97
CA THR A 484 -14.09 -11.61 3.14
C THR A 484 -13.98 -10.12 2.89
N SER A 485 -12.86 -9.52 3.27
CA SER A 485 -12.57 -8.12 3.01
C SER A 485 -12.20 -7.84 1.55
N ALA A 486 -11.55 -8.78 0.85
CA ALA A 486 -11.30 -8.68 -0.59
C ALA A 486 -12.59 -8.62 -1.40
N ILE A 487 -13.60 -9.40 -1.01
CA ILE A 487 -14.95 -9.36 -1.64
C ILE A 487 -15.55 -7.97 -1.49
N GLY A 488 -15.56 -7.43 -0.27
CA GLY A 488 -16.09 -6.09 -0.02
C GLY A 488 -15.23 -4.98 -0.64
N GLY A 489 -13.91 -5.16 -0.63
CA GLY A 489 -12.94 -4.27 -1.27
C GLY A 489 -13.16 -4.16 -2.78
N ALA A 490 -13.47 -5.27 -3.46
CA ALA A 490 -13.81 -5.25 -4.87
C ALA A 490 -15.12 -4.47 -5.13
N LEU A 491 -16.12 -4.65 -4.28
CA LEU A 491 -17.41 -3.96 -4.41
C LEU A 491 -17.30 -2.46 -4.17
N ILE A 492 -16.60 -2.06 -3.09
CA ILE A 492 -16.47 -0.65 -2.73
C ILE A 492 -15.50 0.07 -3.67
N GLY A 493 -14.45 -0.62 -4.14
CA GLY A 493 -13.53 -0.11 -5.14
C GLY A 493 -14.23 0.18 -6.48
N TRP A 494 -15.07 -0.76 -6.93
CA TRP A 494 -15.91 -0.53 -8.12
C TRP A 494 -16.89 0.63 -7.91
N ALA A 495 -17.36 0.86 -6.69
CA ALA A 495 -18.20 2.01 -6.35
C ALA A 495 -17.45 3.35 -6.25
N GLY A 496 -16.09 3.36 -6.31
CA GLY A 496 -15.29 4.58 -6.39
C GLY A 496 -14.18 4.73 -5.35
N THR A 497 -13.94 3.76 -4.46
CA THR A 497 -12.82 3.80 -3.53
C THR A 497 -11.50 3.84 -4.28
N ALA A 498 -10.58 4.70 -3.82
CA ALA A 498 -9.30 4.98 -4.46
C ALA A 498 -8.13 4.15 -3.89
N MET A 499 -8.21 3.80 -2.61
CA MET A 499 -7.21 3.02 -1.91
C MET A 499 -7.86 2.00 -0.97
N LEU A 500 -7.28 0.82 -0.89
CA LEU A 500 -7.71 -0.27 -0.02
C LEU A 500 -6.65 -0.54 1.05
N CYS A 501 -7.05 -0.58 2.31
CA CYS A 501 -6.21 -1.12 3.38
C CYS A 501 -6.20 -2.64 3.30
N TYR A 502 -5.02 -3.23 3.26
CA TYR A 502 -4.94 -4.68 3.24
C TYR A 502 -5.42 -5.28 4.58
N VAL A 503 -5.89 -6.51 4.50
CA VAL A 503 -6.19 -7.37 5.63
C VAL A 503 -5.37 -8.64 5.45
N THR A 504 -4.77 -9.12 6.53
CA THR A 504 -3.99 -10.36 6.53
C THR A 504 -4.80 -11.53 7.09
N PRO A 505 -4.37 -12.79 6.90
CA PRO A 505 -5.02 -13.94 7.55
C PRO A 505 -5.07 -13.84 9.08
N LYS A 506 -4.22 -13.00 9.68
CA LYS A 506 -4.15 -12.80 11.14
C LYS A 506 -4.99 -11.63 11.66
N GLU A 507 -5.81 -11.00 10.82
CA GLU A 507 -6.72 -9.95 11.31
C GLU A 507 -7.54 -10.44 12.49
N HIS A 508 -7.71 -9.61 13.51
CA HIS A 508 -8.34 -9.93 14.79
C HIS A 508 -7.68 -11.04 15.62
N LEU A 509 -6.60 -11.69 15.16
CA LEU A 509 -5.96 -12.84 15.82
C LEU A 509 -4.53 -12.55 16.32
N GLY A 510 -3.76 -11.72 15.63
CA GLY A 510 -2.38 -11.45 16.03
C GLY A 510 -1.59 -10.59 15.04
N LEU A 511 -0.33 -10.30 15.37
CA LEU A 511 0.56 -9.56 14.49
C LEU A 511 0.99 -10.42 13.29
N PRO A 512 0.96 -9.85 12.07
CA PRO A 512 1.40 -10.56 10.87
C PRO A 512 2.92 -10.75 10.84
N ASN A 513 3.36 -11.91 10.39
CA ASN A 513 4.73 -12.18 9.98
C ASN A 513 4.92 -11.84 8.47
N PRO A 514 6.14 -11.92 7.90
CA PRO A 514 6.36 -11.60 6.49
C PRO A 514 5.50 -12.40 5.50
N ASN A 515 5.19 -13.67 5.78
CA ASN A 515 4.32 -14.47 4.91
C ASN A 515 2.86 -13.99 4.96
N ASP A 516 2.38 -13.62 6.14
CA ASP A 516 1.04 -13.05 6.30
C ASP A 516 0.94 -11.69 5.57
N VAL A 517 2.00 -10.87 5.63
CA VAL A 517 2.11 -9.61 4.86
C VAL A 517 2.03 -9.89 3.36
N LYS A 518 2.81 -10.86 2.85
CA LYS A 518 2.76 -11.27 1.43
C LYS A 518 1.36 -11.71 1.03
N GLU A 519 0.71 -12.58 1.82
CA GLU A 519 -0.64 -13.08 1.52
C GLU A 519 -1.66 -11.93 1.46
N GLY A 520 -1.60 -11.00 2.42
CA GLY A 520 -2.45 -9.81 2.44
C GLY A 520 -2.21 -8.91 1.23
N VAL A 521 -0.95 -8.59 0.92
CA VAL A 521 -0.59 -7.74 -0.23
C VAL A 521 -1.06 -8.37 -1.54
N ILE A 522 -0.78 -9.65 -1.78
CA ILE A 522 -1.21 -10.36 -3.00
C ILE A 522 -2.74 -10.38 -3.12
N THR A 523 -3.46 -10.69 -2.04
CA THR A 523 -4.92 -10.69 -2.02
C THR A 523 -5.48 -9.33 -2.44
N TYR A 524 -4.90 -8.26 -1.90
CA TYR A 524 -5.39 -6.91 -2.19
C TYR A 524 -4.91 -6.37 -3.54
N LYS A 525 -3.75 -6.78 -4.05
CA LYS A 525 -3.36 -6.50 -5.45
C LYS A 525 -4.28 -7.18 -6.45
N LEU A 526 -4.75 -8.40 -6.16
CA LEU A 526 -5.78 -9.08 -6.97
C LEU A 526 -7.11 -8.29 -6.93
N THR A 527 -7.51 -7.85 -5.74
CA THR A 527 -8.72 -7.05 -5.54
C THR A 527 -8.66 -5.73 -6.29
N ALA A 528 -7.57 -4.96 -6.12
CA ALA A 528 -7.33 -3.69 -6.79
C ALA A 528 -7.31 -3.86 -8.32
N HIS A 529 -6.64 -4.89 -8.83
CA HIS A 529 -6.59 -5.16 -10.26
C HIS A 529 -7.97 -5.48 -10.85
N ALA A 530 -8.78 -6.27 -10.15
CA ALA A 530 -10.16 -6.52 -10.56
C ALA A 530 -11.01 -5.23 -10.60
N VAL A 531 -10.81 -4.33 -9.63
CA VAL A 531 -11.42 -3.00 -9.61
C VAL A 531 -10.97 -2.16 -10.80
N ASP A 532 -9.68 -2.16 -11.12
CA ASP A 532 -9.11 -1.36 -12.21
C ASP A 532 -9.62 -1.81 -13.58
N ILE A 533 -9.84 -3.11 -13.77
CA ILE A 533 -10.52 -3.64 -14.94
C ILE A 533 -11.98 -3.16 -14.99
N ALA A 534 -12.69 -3.21 -13.87
CA ALA A 534 -14.09 -2.79 -13.78
C ALA A 534 -14.28 -1.28 -13.97
N LYS A 535 -13.29 -0.47 -13.65
CA LYS A 535 -13.23 0.98 -13.91
C LYS A 535 -12.79 1.32 -15.33
N GLU A 536 -12.43 0.31 -16.14
CA GLU A 536 -11.89 0.49 -17.50
C GLU A 536 -10.61 1.36 -17.53
N HIS A 537 -9.76 1.21 -16.49
CA HIS A 537 -8.49 1.95 -16.44
C HIS A 537 -7.61 1.61 -17.66
N PRO A 538 -6.99 2.62 -18.33
CA PRO A 538 -6.30 2.43 -19.61
C PRO A 538 -5.26 1.32 -19.63
N SER A 539 -4.53 1.10 -18.54
CA SER A 539 -3.44 0.11 -18.47
C SER A 539 -3.86 -1.26 -17.89
N ALA A 540 -5.09 -1.44 -17.39
CA ALA A 540 -5.45 -2.61 -16.60
C ALA A 540 -5.55 -3.92 -17.42
N ALA A 541 -6.25 -3.91 -18.55
CA ALA A 541 -6.63 -5.13 -19.27
C ALA A 541 -5.48 -5.86 -19.99
N TYR A 542 -4.33 -5.19 -20.24
CA TYR A 542 -3.24 -5.79 -21.04
C TYR A 542 -2.65 -7.03 -20.39
N ARG A 543 -2.50 -7.01 -19.07
CA ARG A 543 -1.95 -8.13 -18.30
C ARG A 543 -2.83 -9.37 -18.38
N ASP A 544 -4.17 -9.21 -18.27
CA ASP A 544 -5.14 -10.30 -18.41
C ASP A 544 -5.20 -10.85 -19.82
N ASN A 545 -5.14 -9.99 -20.84
CA ASN A 545 -5.11 -10.42 -22.23
C ASN A 545 -3.85 -11.22 -22.55
N ALA A 546 -2.69 -10.80 -22.04
CA ALA A 546 -1.43 -11.53 -22.16
C ALA A 546 -1.50 -12.87 -21.43
N MET A 547 -2.04 -12.91 -20.20
CA MET A 547 -2.24 -14.14 -19.44
C MET A 547 -3.16 -15.10 -20.18
N SER A 548 -4.27 -14.62 -20.71
CA SER A 548 -5.23 -15.43 -21.46
C SER A 548 -4.61 -16.02 -22.72
N LYS A 549 -3.79 -15.22 -23.45
CA LYS A 549 -3.04 -15.68 -24.61
C LYS A 549 -2.01 -16.74 -24.20
N ALA A 550 -1.21 -16.51 -23.18
CA ALA A 550 -0.23 -17.46 -22.67
C ALA A 550 -0.86 -18.79 -22.21
N ARG A 551 -2.05 -18.72 -21.56
CA ARG A 551 -2.82 -19.90 -21.16
C ARG A 551 -3.32 -20.70 -22.36
N PHE A 552 -3.86 -20.04 -23.36
CA PHE A 552 -4.35 -20.70 -24.56
C PHE A 552 -3.22 -21.38 -25.36
N GLU A 553 -2.01 -20.77 -25.36
CA GLU A 553 -0.83 -21.26 -26.06
C GLU A 553 0.04 -22.22 -25.22
N PHE A 554 -0.38 -22.54 -23.98
CA PHE A 554 0.34 -23.40 -23.02
C PHE A 554 1.78 -22.91 -22.71
N ARG A 555 2.04 -21.62 -22.76
CA ARG A 555 3.31 -21.02 -22.36
C ARG A 555 3.33 -20.89 -20.83
N TRP A 556 3.69 -21.99 -20.16
CA TRP A 556 3.59 -22.13 -18.69
C TRP A 556 4.46 -21.14 -17.94
N GLU A 557 5.73 -20.97 -18.39
CA GLU A 557 6.64 -20.01 -17.77
C GLU A 557 6.08 -18.58 -17.83
N ASP A 558 5.50 -18.18 -18.96
CA ASP A 558 4.87 -16.87 -19.09
C ASP A 558 3.68 -16.73 -18.13
N GLN A 559 2.86 -17.79 -17.98
CA GLN A 559 1.74 -17.75 -17.04
C GLN A 559 2.23 -17.51 -15.60
N PHE A 560 3.34 -18.14 -15.20
CA PHE A 560 3.92 -17.94 -13.88
C PHE A 560 4.43 -16.50 -13.73
N HIS A 561 5.21 -16.01 -14.69
CA HIS A 561 5.84 -14.69 -14.65
C HIS A 561 4.84 -13.53 -14.75
N ILE A 562 3.73 -13.69 -15.49
CA ILE A 562 2.63 -12.72 -15.56
C ILE A 562 1.88 -12.68 -14.23
N GLY A 563 1.79 -13.78 -13.50
CA GLY A 563 1.12 -13.90 -12.20
C GLY A 563 1.67 -12.91 -11.16
N LEU A 564 0.88 -12.62 -10.14
CA LEU A 564 1.33 -11.78 -9.01
C LEU A 564 2.29 -12.52 -8.07
N ASP A 565 2.16 -13.85 -7.98
CA ASP A 565 3.02 -14.72 -7.20
C ASP A 565 3.55 -15.87 -8.09
N PRO A 566 4.63 -15.64 -8.85
CA PRO A 566 5.21 -16.65 -9.73
C PRO A 566 5.67 -17.91 -9.02
N ASP A 567 6.23 -17.76 -7.82
CA ASP A 567 6.80 -18.86 -7.05
C ASP A 567 5.69 -19.84 -6.59
N ARG A 568 4.58 -19.30 -6.10
CA ARG A 568 3.41 -20.11 -5.71
C ARG A 568 2.78 -20.81 -6.91
N ALA A 569 2.66 -20.09 -8.03
CA ALA A 569 2.08 -20.65 -9.25
C ALA A 569 2.93 -21.81 -9.78
N ARG A 570 4.25 -21.65 -9.80
CA ARG A 570 5.22 -22.68 -10.18
C ARG A 570 5.13 -23.88 -9.23
N ALA A 571 5.18 -23.65 -7.91
CA ALA A 571 5.13 -24.71 -6.91
C ALA A 571 3.89 -25.60 -7.08
N TYR A 572 2.72 -25.02 -7.29
CA TYR A 572 1.47 -25.76 -7.50
C TYR A 572 1.44 -26.55 -8.82
N HIS A 573 2.01 -25.99 -9.89
CA HIS A 573 2.12 -26.68 -11.15
C HIS A 573 3.08 -27.88 -11.03
N ASP A 574 4.25 -27.69 -10.44
CA ASP A 574 5.32 -28.68 -10.35
C ASP A 574 5.01 -29.79 -9.34
N GLU A 575 4.15 -29.54 -8.33
CA GLU A 575 3.68 -30.56 -7.38
C GLU A 575 3.10 -31.79 -8.10
N THR A 576 2.40 -31.59 -9.20
CA THR A 576 1.71 -32.65 -9.94
C THR A 576 2.37 -33.01 -11.27
N LEU A 577 3.27 -32.15 -11.78
CA LEU A 577 4.05 -32.35 -13.01
C LEU A 577 5.53 -32.01 -12.78
N PRO A 578 6.25 -32.76 -11.94
CA PRO A 578 7.57 -32.36 -11.45
C PRO A 578 8.71 -32.47 -12.50
N GLN A 579 8.47 -33.01 -13.71
CA GLN A 579 9.48 -33.14 -14.74
C GLN A 579 9.52 -31.92 -15.66
N GLU A 580 10.71 -31.54 -16.10
CA GLU A 580 10.93 -30.49 -17.12
C GLU A 580 10.08 -30.67 -18.39
N SER A 581 9.81 -31.95 -18.76
CA SER A 581 8.90 -32.30 -19.86
C SER A 581 7.46 -31.84 -19.60
N GLY A 582 7.03 -31.66 -18.33
CA GLY A 582 5.70 -31.17 -17.96
C GLY A 582 5.47 -29.74 -18.41
N LYS A 583 6.50 -28.90 -18.37
CA LYS A 583 6.46 -27.49 -18.76
C LYS A 583 6.27 -27.27 -20.27
N LYS A 584 6.52 -28.27 -21.09
CA LYS A 584 6.30 -28.29 -22.54
C LYS A 584 5.00 -28.95 -22.95
N GLN A 585 4.16 -29.38 -22.02
CA GLN A 585 2.95 -30.11 -22.33
C GLN A 585 1.76 -29.18 -22.59
N HIS A 586 0.98 -29.50 -23.61
CA HIS A 586 -0.25 -28.78 -23.96
C HIS A 586 -1.46 -29.29 -23.16
N PHE A 587 -1.30 -29.46 -21.85
CA PHE A 587 -2.35 -29.80 -20.87
C PHE A 587 -1.80 -29.67 -19.44
N CYS A 588 -2.66 -29.50 -18.46
CA CYS A 588 -2.32 -29.57 -17.05
C CYS A 588 -2.76 -30.91 -16.42
N SER A 589 -2.28 -31.21 -15.21
CA SER A 589 -2.62 -32.42 -14.49
C SER A 589 -4.12 -32.57 -14.20
N MET A 590 -4.88 -31.46 -14.09
CA MET A 590 -6.30 -31.49 -13.80
C MET A 590 -7.12 -32.15 -14.93
N CYS A 591 -6.86 -31.79 -16.19
CA CYS A 591 -7.60 -32.32 -17.34
C CYS A 591 -6.89 -33.51 -18.02
N GLY A 592 -5.55 -33.56 -17.93
CA GLY A 592 -4.75 -34.51 -18.66
C GLY A 592 -4.85 -34.35 -20.18
N LYS A 593 -4.12 -35.19 -20.92
CA LYS A 593 -3.96 -35.07 -22.38
C LYS A 593 -5.28 -35.21 -23.17
N LYS A 594 -6.21 -36.04 -22.68
CA LYS A 594 -7.42 -36.42 -23.43
C LYS A 594 -8.60 -35.45 -23.25
N PHE A 595 -8.65 -34.73 -22.12
CA PHE A 595 -9.81 -33.92 -21.72
C PHE A 595 -9.53 -32.43 -21.66
N CYS A 596 -8.35 -31.99 -22.08
CA CYS A 596 -8.02 -30.56 -22.09
C CYS A 596 -8.85 -29.79 -23.10
N SER A 597 -9.79 -28.99 -22.64
CA SER A 597 -10.70 -28.20 -23.48
C SER A 597 -9.96 -27.17 -24.35
N MET A 598 -8.91 -26.53 -23.85
CA MET A 598 -8.11 -25.58 -24.63
C MET A 598 -7.40 -26.25 -25.80
N ARG A 599 -6.81 -27.43 -25.58
CA ARG A 599 -6.21 -28.23 -26.66
C ARG A 599 -7.26 -28.64 -27.71
N THR A 600 -8.43 -29.13 -27.26
CA THR A 600 -9.53 -29.47 -28.18
C THR A 600 -9.99 -28.22 -28.93
N SER A 601 -10.07 -27.06 -28.29
CA SER A 601 -10.45 -25.79 -28.92
C SER A 601 -9.44 -25.34 -29.98
N GLN A 602 -8.14 -25.57 -29.77
CA GLN A 602 -7.12 -25.32 -30.79
C GLN A 602 -7.36 -26.20 -32.02
N GLN A 603 -7.65 -27.50 -31.82
CA GLN A 603 -7.97 -28.42 -32.92
C GLN A 603 -9.25 -27.99 -33.68
N VAL A 604 -10.29 -27.52 -32.98
CA VAL A 604 -11.50 -26.98 -33.61
C VAL A 604 -11.15 -25.76 -34.48
N LYS A 605 -10.29 -24.85 -33.98
CA LYS A 605 -9.85 -23.70 -34.75
C LYS A 605 -9.09 -24.10 -36.03
N GLU A 606 -8.17 -25.05 -35.93
CA GLU A 606 -7.43 -25.58 -37.08
C GLU A 606 -8.35 -26.22 -38.12
N LEU A 607 -9.36 -26.99 -37.69
CA LEU A 607 -10.35 -27.58 -38.59
C LEU A 607 -11.19 -26.50 -39.28
N ALA A 608 -11.64 -25.50 -38.56
CA ALA A 608 -12.40 -24.40 -39.12
C ALA A 608 -11.59 -23.58 -40.15
N GLU A 609 -10.32 -23.35 -39.91
CA GLU A 609 -9.39 -22.65 -40.85
C GLU A 609 -9.13 -23.49 -42.12
N LYS A 610 -9.23 -24.83 -42.06
CA LYS A 610 -9.10 -25.72 -43.21
C LYS A 610 -10.40 -25.88 -44.01
N GLY A 611 -11.50 -25.23 -43.57
CA GLY A 611 -12.76 -25.23 -44.31
C GLY A 611 -13.62 -26.50 -44.09
N CYS A 612 -13.43 -27.18 -42.95
CA CYS A 612 -14.31 -28.30 -42.55
C CYS A 612 -15.51 -27.81 -41.77
#